data_2474ef247eea915f15e491aaf0d9c84a
#
_entry.id   2474ef247eea915f15e491aaf0d9c84a
#
_cell.length_a   1.000
_cell.length_b   1.000
_cell.length_c   1.000
_cell.angle_alpha   90.00
_cell.angle_beta   90.00
_cell.angle_gamma   90.00
#
_symmetry.space_group_name_H-M   'P 1'
#
loop_
_entity.id
_entity.type
_entity.pdbx_description
1 polymer ?
#
loop_
_entity_poly.entity_id
_entity_poly.type
_entity_poly.pdbx_seq_one_letter_code
_entity_poly.pdbx_strand_id
1 'polypeptide(L)'
;HALVRDDSHTDELSGLGVNVILGDATSEEDIKNFISGVKESGEIHAILHCVGSFAVRPPHAMNKEAFEAVISTNLTSAFLTLSIAGKAMLSQGHGRMVFMSSVAGSLGLVNHEAISAAKGGIESMVRSAAATYANRGLRINAVAPGLTDTKLASPIMSNETASQAASQKIPVKRVGRKEEVANVIKWLLTEAPENFTGQILHTDGGMSNVLV
;
A
#
# COMPACT_ATOMS: atom_id res chain seq x y z
N HIS A 1 6.76 -3.85 -14.77
CA HIS A 1 6.42 -5.22 -14.34
C HIS A 1 5.36 -5.16 -13.25
N ALA A 2 4.44 -6.12 -13.22
CA ALA A 2 3.43 -6.28 -12.18
C ALA A 2 3.34 -7.74 -11.74
N LEU A 3 3.36 -7.98 -10.42
CA LEU A 3 2.99 -9.25 -9.82
C LEU A 3 1.50 -9.19 -9.47
N VAL A 4 0.69 -10.05 -10.04
CA VAL A 4 -0.76 -10.12 -9.83
C VAL A 4 -1.17 -11.53 -9.42
N ARG A 5 -2.17 -11.63 -8.52
CA ARG A 5 -2.59 -12.92 -7.98
C ARG A 5 -3.43 -13.75 -8.95
N ASP A 6 -4.15 -13.07 -9.82
CA ASP A 6 -5.03 -13.67 -10.82
C ASP A 6 -4.97 -12.92 -12.15
N ASP A 7 -5.56 -13.48 -13.19
CA ASP A 7 -5.50 -12.96 -14.56
C ASP A 7 -6.56 -11.89 -14.88
N SER A 8 -7.39 -11.51 -13.93
CA SER A 8 -8.57 -10.64 -14.16
C SER A 8 -8.24 -9.27 -14.77
N HIS A 9 -7.00 -8.80 -14.64
CA HIS A 9 -6.52 -7.51 -15.18
C HIS A 9 -5.30 -7.64 -16.08
N THR A 10 -4.93 -8.85 -16.47
CA THR A 10 -3.72 -9.11 -17.27
C THR A 10 -3.78 -8.42 -18.63
N ASP A 11 -4.90 -8.50 -19.33
CA ASP A 11 -5.07 -7.88 -20.66
C ASP A 11 -5.01 -6.35 -20.58
N GLU A 12 -5.66 -5.75 -19.56
CA GLU A 12 -5.63 -4.30 -19.34
C GLU A 12 -4.20 -3.81 -19.07
N LEU A 13 -3.48 -4.48 -18.19
CA LEU A 13 -2.10 -4.12 -17.85
C LEU A 13 -1.14 -4.35 -19.02
N SER A 14 -1.27 -5.46 -19.73
CA SER A 14 -0.45 -5.76 -20.90
C SER A 14 -0.69 -4.76 -22.03
N GLY A 15 -1.93 -4.31 -22.23
CA GLY A 15 -2.29 -3.24 -23.16
C GLY A 15 -1.63 -1.90 -22.85
N LEU A 16 -1.23 -1.68 -21.59
CA LEU A 16 -0.44 -0.53 -21.15
C LEU A 16 1.09 -0.75 -21.23
N GLY A 17 1.53 -1.87 -21.79
CA GLY A 17 2.94 -2.22 -21.89
C GLY A 17 3.56 -2.77 -20.60
N VAL A 18 2.74 -3.18 -19.64
CA VAL A 18 3.20 -3.78 -18.38
C VAL A 18 3.48 -5.27 -18.59
N ASN A 19 4.66 -5.73 -18.19
CA ASN A 19 4.96 -7.16 -18.13
C ASN A 19 4.31 -7.74 -16.86
N VAL A 20 3.28 -8.59 -17.04
CA VAL A 20 2.48 -9.17 -15.99
C VAL A 20 2.97 -10.58 -15.65
N ILE A 21 3.15 -10.84 -14.37
CA ILE A 21 3.57 -12.14 -13.83
C ILE A 21 2.55 -12.57 -12.78
N LEU A 22 2.07 -13.81 -12.88
CA LEU A 22 1.15 -14.38 -11.89
C LEU A 22 1.94 -14.86 -10.67
N GLY A 23 1.43 -14.53 -9.46
CA GLY A 23 2.00 -14.98 -8.20
C GLY A 23 1.34 -14.29 -7.00
N ASP A 24 1.57 -14.84 -5.82
CA ASP A 24 1.01 -14.35 -4.56
C ASP A 24 2.07 -13.54 -3.78
N ALA A 25 1.76 -12.29 -3.48
CA ALA A 25 2.65 -11.43 -2.69
C ALA A 25 2.81 -11.89 -1.22
N THR A 26 2.04 -12.87 -0.75
CA THR A 26 2.25 -13.53 0.54
C THR A 26 3.23 -14.69 0.47
N SER A 27 3.61 -15.11 -0.74
CA SER A 27 4.61 -16.14 -1.02
C SER A 27 6.00 -15.49 -1.19
N GLU A 28 6.92 -15.85 -0.31
CA GLU A 28 8.32 -15.39 -0.39
C GLU A 28 8.99 -15.85 -1.70
N GLU A 29 8.66 -17.05 -2.17
CA GLU A 29 9.17 -17.63 -3.40
C GLU A 29 8.70 -16.84 -4.62
N ASP A 30 7.41 -16.51 -4.69
CA ASP A 30 6.85 -15.75 -5.82
C ASP A 30 7.45 -14.35 -5.91
N ILE A 31 7.64 -13.67 -4.76
CA ILE A 31 8.31 -12.36 -4.76
C ILE A 31 9.77 -12.49 -5.18
N LYS A 32 10.51 -13.52 -4.73
CA LYS A 32 11.88 -13.77 -5.17
C LYS A 32 11.98 -13.98 -6.66
N ASN A 33 11.11 -14.81 -7.23
CA ASN A 33 11.07 -15.11 -8.65
C ASN A 33 10.72 -13.86 -9.45
N PHE A 34 9.70 -13.09 -9.00
CA PHE A 34 9.33 -11.82 -9.61
C PHE A 34 10.49 -10.82 -9.63
N ILE A 35 11.12 -10.55 -8.49
CA ILE A 35 12.23 -9.59 -8.39
C ILE A 35 13.44 -10.05 -9.19
N SER A 36 13.72 -11.35 -9.23
CA SER A 36 14.79 -11.90 -10.08
C SER A 36 14.52 -11.67 -11.57
N GLY A 37 13.32 -11.96 -12.04
CA GLY A 37 12.93 -11.71 -13.43
C GLY A 37 12.95 -10.22 -13.81
N VAL A 38 12.56 -9.33 -12.89
CA VAL A 38 12.67 -7.88 -13.12
C VAL A 38 14.14 -7.46 -13.27
N LYS A 39 15.04 -8.00 -12.44
CA LYS A 39 16.50 -7.72 -12.52
C LYS A 39 17.14 -8.17 -13.83
N GLU A 40 16.65 -9.22 -14.45
CA GLU A 40 17.12 -9.65 -15.78
C GLU A 40 16.82 -8.61 -16.86
N SER A 41 15.79 -7.78 -16.64
CA SER A 41 15.40 -6.69 -17.55
C SER A 41 16.15 -5.38 -17.29
N GLY A 42 16.89 -5.28 -16.17
CA GLY A 42 17.66 -4.08 -15.79
C GLY A 42 17.60 -3.72 -14.32
N GLU A 43 17.92 -2.49 -13.99
CA GLU A 43 17.90 -1.98 -12.63
C GLU A 43 16.46 -1.71 -12.14
N ILE A 44 16.24 -1.94 -10.85
CA ILE A 44 14.95 -1.67 -10.19
C ILE A 44 14.98 -0.25 -9.63
N HIS A 45 14.37 0.71 -10.32
CA HIS A 45 14.34 2.10 -9.91
C HIS A 45 13.26 2.38 -8.87
N ALA A 46 12.11 1.71 -8.98
CA ALA A 46 10.95 1.96 -8.14
C ALA A 46 10.16 0.67 -7.85
N ILE A 47 9.63 0.58 -6.62
CA ILE A 47 8.71 -0.47 -6.18
C ILE A 47 7.48 0.18 -5.58
N LEU A 48 6.30 -0.24 -6.02
CA LEU A 48 5.03 0.01 -5.38
C LEU A 48 4.48 -1.30 -4.81
N HIS A 49 4.29 -1.35 -3.49
CA HIS A 49 3.51 -2.42 -2.86
C HIS A 49 2.07 -1.92 -2.63
N CYS A 50 1.15 -2.40 -3.48
CA CYS A 50 -0.27 -2.00 -3.48
C CYS A 50 -1.20 -3.14 -3.03
N VAL A 51 -0.64 -4.22 -2.49
CA VAL A 51 -1.42 -5.38 -2.03
C VAL A 51 -2.11 -5.07 -0.72
N GLY A 52 -3.36 -5.48 -0.60
CA GLY A 52 -4.14 -5.28 0.62
C GLY A 52 -5.50 -5.96 0.59
N SER A 53 -6.13 -6.03 1.74
CA SER A 53 -7.48 -6.53 1.91
C SER A 53 -8.31 -5.55 2.74
N PHE A 54 -9.63 -5.67 2.63
CA PHE A 54 -10.57 -4.91 3.43
C PHE A 54 -11.14 -5.80 4.53
N ALA A 55 -10.95 -5.40 5.79
CA ALA A 55 -11.45 -6.14 6.94
C ALA A 55 -12.00 -5.16 7.97
N VAL A 56 -13.32 -5.05 8.04
CA VAL A 56 -14.05 -4.27 9.05
C VAL A 56 -14.92 -5.24 9.84
N ARG A 57 -14.44 -5.62 11.03
CA ARG A 57 -15.12 -6.56 11.90
C ARG A 57 -14.67 -6.33 13.35
N PRO A 58 -15.59 -6.33 14.33
CA PRO A 58 -15.21 -6.17 15.73
C PRO A 58 -14.36 -7.35 16.20
N PRO A 59 -13.41 -7.17 17.14
CA PRO A 59 -12.46 -8.20 17.56
C PRO A 59 -13.14 -9.45 18.11
N HIS A 60 -14.22 -9.32 18.86
CA HIS A 60 -14.96 -10.44 19.45
C HIS A 60 -15.71 -11.31 18.40
N ALA A 61 -15.84 -10.83 17.16
CA ALA A 61 -16.44 -11.56 16.03
C ALA A 61 -15.39 -12.02 15.01
N MET A 62 -14.09 -11.82 15.29
CA MET A 62 -12.97 -12.23 14.44
C MET A 62 -12.19 -13.35 15.14
N ASN A 63 -12.02 -14.48 14.48
CA ASN A 63 -11.16 -15.56 14.98
C ASN A 63 -9.69 -15.28 14.63
N LYS A 64 -8.79 -16.08 15.20
CA LYS A 64 -7.33 -15.94 15.02
C LYS A 64 -6.94 -16.07 13.55
N GLU A 65 -7.49 -17.04 12.84
CA GLU A 65 -7.17 -17.32 11.45
C GLU A 65 -7.54 -16.16 10.53
N ALA A 66 -8.71 -15.52 10.76
CA ALA A 66 -9.12 -14.33 10.02
C ALA A 66 -8.21 -13.13 10.32
N PHE A 67 -7.78 -12.94 11.57
CA PHE A 67 -6.81 -11.93 11.94
C PHE A 67 -5.46 -12.16 11.25
N GLU A 68 -4.93 -13.37 11.32
CA GLU A 68 -3.66 -13.75 10.69
C GLU A 68 -3.70 -13.58 9.17
N ALA A 69 -4.82 -13.87 8.52
CA ALA A 69 -5.01 -13.62 7.08
C ALA A 69 -4.92 -12.12 6.74
N VAL A 70 -5.48 -11.23 7.59
CA VAL A 70 -5.35 -9.78 7.42
C VAL A 70 -3.88 -9.34 7.56
N ILE A 71 -3.19 -9.83 8.58
CA ILE A 71 -1.75 -9.53 8.80
C ILE A 71 -0.91 -10.05 7.63
N SER A 72 -1.13 -11.29 7.22
CA SER A 72 -0.40 -11.91 6.10
C SER A 72 -0.54 -11.09 4.81
N THR A 73 -1.79 -10.80 4.42
CA THR A 73 -2.07 -10.08 3.17
C THR A 73 -1.56 -8.63 3.19
N ASN A 74 -1.70 -7.91 4.30
CA ASN A 74 -1.39 -6.48 4.33
C ASN A 74 0.03 -6.18 4.81
N LEU A 75 0.52 -6.83 5.88
CA LEU A 75 1.79 -6.48 6.53
C LEU A 75 2.92 -7.44 6.14
N THR A 76 2.68 -8.76 6.20
CA THR A 76 3.75 -9.73 5.87
C THR A 76 4.16 -9.60 4.41
N SER A 77 3.22 -9.46 3.48
CA SER A 77 3.52 -9.23 2.06
C SER A 77 4.34 -7.96 1.83
N ALA A 78 4.03 -6.88 2.56
CA ALA A 78 4.81 -5.64 2.50
C ALA A 78 6.24 -5.84 3.03
N PHE A 79 6.39 -6.58 4.14
CA PHE A 79 7.71 -6.92 4.68
C PHE A 79 8.54 -7.78 3.72
N LEU A 80 7.93 -8.80 3.11
CA LEU A 80 8.61 -9.63 2.12
C LEU A 80 9.06 -8.81 0.91
N THR A 81 8.21 -7.91 0.41
CA THR A 81 8.57 -6.99 -0.66
C THR A 81 9.73 -6.08 -0.25
N LEU A 82 9.67 -5.47 0.95
CA LEU A 82 10.76 -4.64 1.47
C LEU A 82 12.08 -5.41 1.55
N SER A 83 12.04 -6.62 2.11
CA SER A 83 13.23 -7.45 2.31
C SER A 83 13.89 -7.86 1.00
N ILE A 84 13.11 -8.37 0.07
CA ILE A 84 13.63 -8.98 -1.17
C ILE A 84 14.01 -7.89 -2.18
N ALA A 85 13.11 -6.95 -2.47
CA ALA A 85 13.39 -5.85 -3.38
C ALA A 85 14.42 -4.88 -2.79
N GLY A 86 14.35 -4.62 -1.48
CA GLY A 86 15.34 -3.81 -0.77
C GLY A 86 16.75 -4.36 -0.91
N LYS A 87 16.94 -5.68 -0.75
CA LYS A 87 18.25 -6.33 -0.98
C LYS A 87 18.74 -6.12 -2.42
N ALA A 88 17.86 -6.23 -3.40
CA ALA A 88 18.20 -6.00 -4.81
C ALA A 88 18.64 -4.54 -5.05
N MET A 89 17.85 -3.56 -4.57
CA MET A 89 18.12 -2.13 -4.70
C MET A 89 19.38 -1.69 -3.92
N LEU A 90 19.66 -2.29 -2.77
CA LEU A 90 20.88 -2.01 -2.02
C LEU A 90 22.16 -2.34 -2.81
N SER A 91 22.15 -3.36 -3.63
CA SER A 91 23.29 -3.70 -4.50
C SER A 91 23.46 -2.70 -5.64
N GLN A 92 22.43 -1.95 -6.00
CA GLN A 92 22.46 -0.87 -7.00
C GLN A 92 22.87 0.47 -6.38
N GLY A 93 22.64 0.66 -5.08
CA GLY A 93 22.93 1.90 -4.37
C GLY A 93 21.87 2.99 -4.53
N HIS A 94 20.73 2.69 -5.13
CA HIS A 94 19.59 3.61 -5.29
C HIS A 94 18.28 2.86 -5.42
N GLY A 95 17.17 3.56 -5.16
CA GLY A 95 15.81 3.06 -5.39
C GLY A 95 14.77 3.76 -4.53
N ARG A 96 13.52 3.70 -5.00
CA ARG A 96 12.36 4.30 -4.32
C ARG A 96 11.32 3.24 -4.05
N MET A 97 10.82 3.17 -2.82
CA MET A 97 9.78 2.22 -2.44
C MET A 97 8.60 2.97 -1.83
N VAL A 98 7.39 2.64 -2.28
CA VAL A 98 6.14 3.17 -1.73
C VAL A 98 5.27 2.01 -1.28
N PHE A 99 4.79 2.11 -0.04
CA PHE A 99 3.88 1.15 0.57
C PHE A 99 2.50 1.76 0.80
N MET A 100 1.46 0.96 0.65
CA MET A 100 0.09 1.42 0.90
C MET A 100 -0.30 1.18 2.36
N SER A 101 -0.35 2.28 3.15
CA SER A 101 -1.01 2.31 4.44
C SER A 101 -2.51 2.60 4.28
N SER A 102 -3.11 3.23 5.22
CA SER A 102 -4.50 3.69 5.27
C SER A 102 -4.63 4.69 6.40
N VAL A 103 -5.62 5.57 6.34
CA VAL A 103 -6.04 6.38 7.49
C VAL A 103 -6.29 5.52 8.75
N ALA A 104 -6.68 4.26 8.59
CA ALA A 104 -6.83 3.30 9.69
C ALA A 104 -5.51 2.94 10.39
N GLY A 105 -4.35 3.22 9.79
CA GLY A 105 -3.05 3.00 10.42
C GLY A 105 -2.72 4.01 11.51
N SER A 106 -3.30 5.21 11.46
CA SER A 106 -3.01 6.33 12.36
C SER A 106 -4.25 6.90 13.07
N LEU A 107 -5.47 6.63 12.56
CA LEU A 107 -6.73 7.09 13.15
C LEU A 107 -7.52 5.91 13.72
N GLY A 108 -8.04 6.06 14.95
CA GLY A 108 -8.92 5.07 15.58
C GLY A 108 -10.28 5.02 14.88
N LEU A 109 -10.55 3.92 14.19
CA LEU A 109 -11.81 3.64 13.50
C LEU A 109 -12.51 2.44 14.12
N VAL A 110 -13.84 2.53 14.27
CA VAL A 110 -14.65 1.45 14.86
C VAL A 110 -14.57 0.19 14.00
N ASN A 111 -14.34 -0.96 14.63
CA ASN A 111 -14.24 -2.28 13.99
C ASN A 111 -13.08 -2.45 12.99
N HIS A 112 -12.03 -1.63 13.08
CA HIS A 112 -10.87 -1.66 12.19
C HIS A 112 -9.61 -2.24 12.86
N GLU A 113 -9.70 -2.86 14.02
CA GLU A 113 -8.54 -3.24 14.84
C GLU A 113 -7.52 -4.10 14.08
N ALA A 114 -7.97 -5.09 13.31
CA ALA A 114 -7.07 -5.95 12.55
C ALA A 114 -6.35 -5.18 11.42
N ILE A 115 -7.10 -4.40 10.64
CA ILE A 115 -6.50 -3.62 9.56
C ILE A 115 -5.65 -2.46 10.11
N SER A 116 -6.05 -1.86 11.24
CA SER A 116 -5.26 -0.82 11.92
C SER A 116 -3.92 -1.37 12.41
N ALA A 117 -3.91 -2.58 12.98
CA ALA A 117 -2.67 -3.25 13.37
C ALA A 117 -1.74 -3.48 12.18
N ALA A 118 -2.28 -3.96 11.05
CA ALA A 118 -1.50 -4.20 9.85
C ALA A 118 -0.97 -2.90 9.23
N LYS A 119 -1.82 -1.88 9.06
CA LYS A 119 -1.46 -0.61 8.42
C LYS A 119 -0.58 0.27 9.30
N GLY A 120 -0.82 0.30 10.62
CA GLY A 120 0.09 0.92 11.59
C GLY A 120 1.46 0.23 11.62
N GLY A 121 1.48 -1.10 11.47
CA GLY A 121 2.70 -1.88 11.27
C GLY A 121 3.49 -1.46 10.02
N ILE A 122 2.81 -1.22 8.88
CA ILE A 122 3.44 -0.69 7.65
C ILE A 122 4.06 0.68 7.92
N GLU A 123 3.36 1.59 8.58
CA GLU A 123 3.89 2.92 8.87
C GLU A 123 5.15 2.89 9.73
N SER A 124 5.14 2.06 10.78
CA SER A 124 6.31 1.85 11.64
C SER A 124 7.45 1.17 10.89
N MET A 125 7.15 0.17 10.05
CA MET A 125 8.11 -0.49 9.18
C MET A 125 8.77 0.49 8.21
N VAL A 126 8.00 1.38 7.57
CA VAL A 126 8.51 2.39 6.63
C VAL A 126 9.46 3.36 7.33
N ARG A 127 9.12 3.86 8.52
CA ARG A 127 10.02 4.74 9.29
C ARG A 127 11.32 4.04 9.67
N SER A 128 11.25 2.79 10.14
CA SER A 128 12.43 1.99 10.49
C SER A 128 13.28 1.65 9.27
N ALA A 129 12.66 1.28 8.15
CA ALA A 129 13.35 0.98 6.90
C ALA A 129 14.06 2.22 6.33
N ALA A 130 13.42 3.39 6.39
CA ALA A 130 14.05 4.66 6.01
C ALA A 130 15.30 4.93 6.85
N ALA A 131 15.24 4.75 8.17
CA ALA A 131 16.40 4.89 9.05
C ALA A 131 17.54 3.92 8.69
N THR A 132 17.20 2.69 8.31
CA THR A 132 18.17 1.66 7.94
C THR A 132 18.85 1.93 6.60
N TYR A 133 18.12 2.45 5.62
CA TYR A 133 18.54 2.43 4.21
C TYR A 133 18.76 3.80 3.58
N ALA A 134 18.39 4.93 4.24
CA ALA A 134 18.51 6.27 3.67
C ALA A 134 19.95 6.62 3.27
N ASN A 135 20.94 6.29 4.11
CA ASN A 135 22.36 6.50 3.84
C ASN A 135 22.95 5.55 2.78
N ARG A 136 22.12 4.60 2.31
CA ARG A 136 22.50 3.61 1.28
C ARG A 136 21.74 3.85 -0.04
N GLY A 137 21.19 5.04 -0.23
CA GLY A 137 20.56 5.47 -1.47
C GLY A 137 19.08 5.11 -1.65
N LEU A 138 18.43 4.46 -0.66
CA LEU A 138 17.00 4.10 -0.79
C LEU A 138 16.10 5.17 -0.17
N ARG A 139 14.97 5.46 -0.83
CA ARG A 139 13.90 6.34 -0.35
C ARG A 139 12.63 5.51 -0.16
N ILE A 140 12.16 5.42 1.07
CA ILE A 140 11.08 4.53 1.46
C ILE A 140 10.00 5.36 2.16
N ASN A 141 8.80 5.37 1.57
CA ASN A 141 7.67 6.17 2.05
C ASN A 141 6.38 5.34 2.01
N ALA A 142 5.32 5.84 2.63
CA ALA A 142 3.99 5.28 2.49
C ALA A 142 2.96 6.34 2.09
N VAL A 143 1.90 5.89 1.45
CA VAL A 143 0.67 6.66 1.22
C VAL A 143 -0.42 6.05 2.09
N ALA A 144 -1.16 6.89 2.81
CA ALA A 144 -2.26 6.52 3.70
C ALA A 144 -3.57 7.12 3.18
N PRO A 145 -4.28 6.43 2.27
CA PRO A 145 -5.56 6.90 1.78
C PRO A 145 -6.66 6.85 2.86
N GLY A 146 -7.59 7.78 2.77
CA GLY A 146 -8.92 7.66 3.36
C GLY A 146 -9.83 6.77 2.53
N LEU A 147 -11.15 6.91 2.74
CA LEU A 147 -12.13 6.24 1.89
C LEU A 147 -11.98 6.73 0.45
N THR A 148 -11.65 5.81 -0.44
CA THR A 148 -11.36 6.07 -1.85
C THR A 148 -12.26 5.18 -2.71
N ASP A 149 -12.80 5.73 -3.80
CA ASP A 149 -13.65 4.99 -4.74
C ASP A 149 -12.84 3.97 -5.52
N THR A 150 -12.92 2.72 -5.06
CA THR A 150 -12.20 1.57 -5.61
C THR A 150 -13.04 0.30 -5.45
N LYS A 151 -12.70 -0.76 -6.19
CA LYS A 151 -13.33 -2.08 -6.00
C LYS A 151 -13.21 -2.58 -4.55
N LEU A 152 -12.11 -2.28 -3.86
CA LEU A 152 -11.88 -2.66 -2.46
C LEU A 152 -12.89 -1.99 -1.51
N ALA A 153 -13.31 -0.77 -1.80
CA ALA A 153 -14.28 0.00 -1.01
C ALA A 153 -15.74 -0.30 -1.38
N SER A 154 -16.00 -1.17 -2.37
CA SER A 154 -17.35 -1.49 -2.85
C SER A 154 -18.36 -1.87 -1.74
N PRO A 155 -17.99 -2.56 -0.65
CA PRO A 155 -18.95 -2.85 0.43
C PRO A 155 -19.55 -1.60 1.09
N ILE A 156 -18.82 -0.47 1.07
CA ILE A 156 -19.33 0.83 1.56
C ILE A 156 -19.95 1.62 0.41
N MET A 157 -19.29 1.64 -0.75
CA MET A 157 -19.67 2.48 -1.89
C MET A 157 -20.97 2.04 -2.58
N SER A 158 -21.29 0.75 -2.55
CA SER A 158 -22.54 0.21 -3.13
C SER A 158 -23.81 0.58 -2.34
N ASN A 159 -23.66 1.08 -1.12
CA ASN A 159 -24.77 1.57 -0.31
C ASN A 159 -24.73 3.11 -0.26
N GLU A 160 -25.67 3.77 -0.93
CA GLU A 160 -25.70 5.23 -1.07
C GLU A 160 -25.76 5.93 0.30
N THR A 161 -26.60 5.46 1.22
CA THR A 161 -26.71 6.01 2.56
C THR A 161 -25.41 5.89 3.35
N ALA A 162 -24.74 4.72 3.27
CA ALA A 162 -23.45 4.51 3.94
C ALA A 162 -22.35 5.38 3.31
N SER A 163 -22.33 5.50 1.99
CA SER A 163 -21.37 6.33 1.26
C SER A 163 -21.54 7.81 1.60
N GLN A 164 -22.78 8.30 1.64
CA GLN A 164 -23.09 9.68 2.04
C GLN A 164 -22.68 9.94 3.49
N ALA A 165 -23.05 9.05 4.42
CA ALA A 165 -22.67 9.17 5.83
C ALA A 165 -21.15 9.17 6.03
N ALA A 166 -20.42 8.34 5.27
CA ALA A 166 -18.97 8.32 5.28
C ALA A 166 -18.38 9.64 4.73
N SER A 167 -18.89 10.15 3.63
CA SER A 167 -18.46 11.41 3.02
C SER A 167 -18.62 12.61 3.97
N GLN A 168 -19.68 12.64 4.79
CA GLN A 168 -19.91 13.71 5.76
C GLN A 168 -18.84 13.77 6.86
N LYS A 169 -18.20 12.64 7.16
CA LYS A 169 -17.10 12.57 8.15
C LYS A 169 -15.75 13.05 7.60
N ILE A 170 -15.63 13.17 6.28
CA ILE A 170 -14.42 13.65 5.62
C ILE A 170 -14.48 15.17 5.55
N PRO A 171 -13.46 15.93 5.97
CA PRO A 171 -13.46 17.40 5.92
C PRO A 171 -13.79 17.98 4.55
N VAL A 172 -13.26 17.42 3.46
CA VAL A 172 -13.58 17.86 2.08
C VAL A 172 -14.96 17.41 1.58
N LYS A 173 -15.78 16.74 2.43
CA LYS A 173 -17.18 16.32 2.17
C LYS A 173 -17.39 15.45 0.93
N ARG A 174 -16.36 14.68 0.55
CA ARG A 174 -16.45 13.70 -0.53
C ARG A 174 -15.48 12.55 -0.31
N VAL A 175 -15.76 11.43 -0.93
CA VAL A 175 -14.85 10.29 -1.07
C VAL A 175 -13.67 10.68 -1.98
N GLY A 176 -12.48 10.14 -1.71
CA GLY A 176 -11.30 10.30 -2.55
C GLY A 176 -11.44 9.57 -3.88
N ARG A 177 -10.76 10.06 -4.90
CA ARG A 177 -10.65 9.38 -6.20
C ARG A 177 -9.34 8.61 -6.28
N LYS A 178 -9.35 7.47 -6.96
CA LYS A 178 -8.15 6.63 -7.15
C LYS A 178 -7.01 7.38 -7.85
N GLU A 179 -7.33 8.31 -8.75
CA GLU A 179 -6.36 9.14 -9.47
C GLU A 179 -5.62 10.10 -8.53
N GLU A 180 -6.27 10.60 -7.48
CA GLU A 180 -5.64 11.47 -6.48
C GLU A 180 -4.56 10.71 -5.70
N VAL A 181 -4.85 9.48 -5.31
CA VAL A 181 -3.89 8.58 -4.64
C VAL A 181 -2.75 8.21 -5.60
N ALA A 182 -3.07 7.84 -6.84
CA ALA A 182 -2.10 7.46 -7.86
C ALA A 182 -1.12 8.59 -8.19
N ASN A 183 -1.58 9.85 -8.23
CA ASN A 183 -0.73 11.01 -8.46
C ASN A 183 0.32 11.21 -7.35
N VAL A 184 -0.07 11.01 -6.08
CA VAL A 184 0.87 11.07 -4.95
C VAL A 184 1.90 9.94 -5.01
N ILE A 185 1.44 8.72 -5.33
CA ILE A 185 2.33 7.56 -5.52
C ILE A 185 3.34 7.84 -6.65
N LYS A 186 2.84 8.29 -7.80
CA LYS A 186 3.70 8.65 -8.95
C LYS A 186 4.75 9.66 -8.53
N TRP A 187 4.35 10.76 -7.90
CA TRP A 187 5.29 11.78 -7.44
C TRP A 187 6.35 11.21 -6.50
N LEU A 188 5.98 10.38 -5.53
CA LEU A 188 6.92 9.73 -4.61
C LEU A 188 7.93 8.84 -5.34
N LEU A 189 7.50 8.13 -6.38
CA LEU A 189 8.35 7.18 -7.10
C LEU A 189 9.25 7.85 -8.15
N THR A 190 8.87 9.04 -8.68
CA THR A 190 9.55 9.64 -9.84
C THR A 190 10.14 11.03 -9.58
N GLU A 191 9.50 11.88 -8.77
CA GLU A 191 9.78 13.31 -8.71
C GLU A 191 10.15 13.83 -7.31
N ALA A 192 9.78 13.08 -6.24
CA ALA A 192 10.04 13.52 -4.88
C ALA A 192 11.54 13.77 -4.64
N PRO A 193 11.91 14.82 -3.91
CA PRO A 193 13.31 15.17 -3.67
C PRO A 193 14.03 14.09 -2.84
N GLU A 194 15.35 14.02 -2.98
CA GLU A 194 16.18 13.00 -2.37
C GLU A 194 16.20 13.03 -0.82
N ASN A 195 15.83 14.14 -0.20
CA ASN A 195 15.68 14.23 1.26
C ASN A 195 14.31 13.78 1.77
N PHE A 196 13.43 13.24 0.88
CA PHE A 196 12.08 12.82 1.22
C PHE A 196 12.02 11.31 1.43
N THR A 197 12.12 10.87 2.70
CA THR A 197 12.08 9.46 3.09
C THR A 197 11.50 9.30 4.49
N GLY A 198 10.94 8.14 4.81
CA GLY A 198 10.30 7.83 6.09
C GLY A 198 8.95 8.52 6.30
N GLN A 199 8.37 9.10 5.27
CA GLN A 199 7.13 9.88 5.35
C GLN A 199 5.89 9.00 5.13
N ILE A 200 4.82 9.36 5.82
CA ILE A 200 3.49 8.80 5.63
C ILE A 200 2.60 9.93 5.10
N LEU A 201 2.24 9.87 3.82
CA LEU A 201 1.42 10.91 3.19
C LEU A 201 -0.05 10.52 3.24
N HIS A 202 -0.84 11.28 3.98
CA HIS A 202 -2.27 11.10 4.05
C HIS A 202 -2.96 11.72 2.83
N THR A 203 -3.72 10.89 2.10
CA THR A 203 -4.59 11.30 0.98
C THR A 203 -6.04 11.01 1.36
N ASP A 204 -6.50 11.63 2.43
CA ASP A 204 -7.72 11.30 3.16
C ASP A 204 -8.75 12.44 3.25
N GLY A 205 -8.50 13.53 2.52
CA GLY A 205 -9.35 14.71 2.55
C GLY A 205 -9.35 15.45 3.89
N GLY A 206 -8.27 15.30 4.67
CA GLY A 206 -8.09 15.94 5.97
C GLY A 206 -8.58 15.09 7.17
N MET A 207 -9.09 13.88 6.92
CA MET A 207 -9.75 13.06 7.94
C MET A 207 -8.89 12.77 9.18
N SER A 208 -7.57 12.60 9.01
CA SER A 208 -6.65 12.29 10.11
C SER A 208 -6.04 13.52 10.79
N ASN A 209 -6.10 14.71 10.17
CA ASN A 209 -5.33 15.86 10.64
C ASN A 209 -6.16 17.14 10.87
N VAL A 210 -7.41 17.18 10.47
CA VAL A 210 -8.27 18.38 10.55
C VAL A 210 -9.53 18.07 11.34
N LEU A 211 -9.80 18.92 12.33
CA LEU A 211 -11.06 18.93 13.07
C LEU A 211 -12.03 19.92 12.39
N VAL A 212 -13.26 19.48 12.09
CA VAL A 212 -14.34 20.30 11.49
C VAL A 212 -15.62 20.18 12.29
#